data_66f50680cd1d197b8e63aff68e590c33
#
_entry.id   66f50680cd1d197b8e63aff68e590c33
#
_cell.length_a   1.000
_cell.length_b   1.000
_cell.length_c   1.000
_cell.angle_alpha   90.00
_cell.angle_beta   90.00
_cell.angle_gamma   90.00
#
_symmetry.space_group_name_H-M   'P 1'
#
loop_
_entity.id
_entity.type
_entity.pdbx_description
1 polymer ?
#
loop_
_entity_poly.entity_id
_entity_poly.type
_entity_poly.pdbx_seq_one_letter_code
_entity_poly.pdbx_strand_id
1 'polypeptide(L)'
;MAALATLYRRLEEIYRLGCIRSLLDWDQQVCLPPLAAPDRADQLELMSTLVHQRLTDPALGAIVAELRERTDLSPADAVNVREAYRTIDRQRRLPESFVAEQARVT
;
A
#
# COMPACT_ATOMS: atom_id res chain seq x y z
N MET A 1 1.19 -8.80 21.66
CA MET A 1 1.54 -7.37 21.66
C MET A 1 0.57 -6.62 20.76
N ALA A 2 -0.10 -5.62 21.32
CA ALA A 2 -1.18 -4.93 20.60
C ALA A 2 -0.68 -4.14 19.38
N ALA A 3 0.47 -3.50 19.47
CA ALA A 3 1.03 -2.73 18.36
C ALA A 3 1.38 -3.62 17.16
N LEU A 4 1.93 -4.80 17.41
CA LEU A 4 2.28 -5.74 16.35
C LEU A 4 1.02 -6.30 15.67
N ALA A 5 0.00 -6.63 16.45
CA ALA A 5 -1.27 -7.09 15.89
C ALA A 5 -1.93 -5.99 15.04
N THR A 6 -1.89 -4.75 15.48
CA THR A 6 -2.41 -3.62 14.73
C THR A 6 -1.63 -3.42 13.42
N LEU A 7 -0.30 -3.53 13.46
CA LEU A 7 0.52 -3.45 12.26
C LEU A 7 0.11 -4.50 11.24
N TYR A 8 0.02 -5.76 11.65
CA TYR A 8 -0.33 -6.84 10.74
C TYR A 8 -1.71 -6.68 10.14
N ARG A 9 -2.69 -6.22 10.93
CA ARG A 9 -4.04 -5.96 10.42
C ARG A 9 -4.03 -4.86 9.36
N ARG A 10 -3.29 -3.78 9.58
CA ARG A 10 -3.18 -2.69 8.60
C ARG A 10 -2.45 -3.11 7.34
N LEU A 11 -1.39 -3.88 7.47
CA LEU A 11 -0.66 -4.40 6.31
C LEU A 11 -1.51 -5.36 5.49
N GLU A 12 -2.31 -6.18 6.15
CA GLU A 12 -3.25 -7.08 5.48
C GLU A 12 -4.31 -6.32 4.69
N GLU A 13 -4.83 -5.24 5.25
CA GLU A 13 -5.78 -4.36 4.56
C GLU A 13 -5.14 -3.73 3.32
N ILE A 14 -3.92 -3.22 3.46
CA ILE A 14 -3.17 -2.65 2.34
C ILE A 14 -2.91 -3.70 1.27
N TYR A 15 -2.57 -4.91 1.66
CA TYR A 15 -2.37 -6.03 0.73
C TYR A 15 -3.65 -6.32 -0.06
N ARG A 16 -4.80 -6.34 0.59
CA ARG A 16 -6.08 -6.57 -0.08
C ARG A 16 -6.41 -5.45 -1.07
N LEU A 17 -6.16 -4.21 -0.70
CA LEU A 17 -6.32 -3.09 -1.63
C LEU A 17 -5.42 -3.25 -2.86
N GLY A 18 -4.19 -3.68 -2.66
CA GLY A 18 -3.25 -3.96 -3.74
C GLY A 18 -3.72 -5.10 -4.65
N CYS A 19 -4.34 -6.13 -4.08
CA CYS A 19 -4.91 -7.23 -4.85
C CYS A 19 -6.07 -6.75 -5.73
N ILE A 20 -6.93 -5.89 -5.19
CA ILE A 20 -8.05 -5.32 -5.97
C ILE A 20 -7.51 -4.48 -7.12
N ARG A 21 -6.50 -3.66 -6.85
CA ARG A 21 -5.84 -2.86 -7.88
C ARG A 21 -5.25 -3.74 -8.98
N SER A 22 -4.59 -4.83 -8.61
CA SER A 22 -4.00 -5.76 -9.57
C SER A 22 -5.05 -6.44 -10.43
N LEU A 23 -6.19 -6.77 -9.85
CA LEU A 23 -7.30 -7.37 -10.58
C LEU A 23 -7.88 -6.40 -11.60
N LEU A 24 -8.03 -5.13 -11.22
CA LEU A 24 -8.50 -4.08 -12.13
C LEU A 24 -7.53 -3.88 -13.29
N ASP A 25 -6.23 -3.88 -13.00
CA ASP A 25 -5.19 -3.70 -14.01
C ASP A 25 -5.19 -4.87 -14.99
N TRP A 26 -5.30 -6.10 -14.49
CA TRP A 26 -5.37 -7.29 -15.32
C TRP A 26 -6.59 -7.27 -16.23
N ASP A 27 -7.77 -6.92 -15.70
CA ASP A 27 -9.00 -6.82 -16.46
C ASP A 27 -8.88 -5.76 -17.56
N GLN A 28 -8.24 -4.64 -17.29
CA GLN A 28 -8.00 -3.59 -18.28
C GLN A 28 -7.19 -4.10 -19.47
N GLN A 29 -6.19 -4.94 -19.20
CA GLN A 29 -5.29 -5.43 -20.23
C GLN A 29 -5.93 -6.54 -21.07
N VAL A 30 -6.86 -7.32 -20.52
CA VAL A 30 -7.35 -8.54 -21.13
C VAL A 30 -8.79 -8.45 -21.63
N CYS A 31 -9.67 -7.85 -20.84
CA CYS A 31 -11.12 -7.97 -21.06
C CYS A 31 -11.83 -6.64 -21.30
N LEU A 32 -11.20 -5.51 -21.02
CA LEU A 32 -11.87 -4.22 -20.99
C LEU A 32 -12.26 -3.73 -22.38
N PRO A 33 -13.56 -3.40 -22.62
CA PRO A 33 -13.94 -2.73 -23.86
C PRO A 33 -13.28 -1.35 -23.98
N PRO A 34 -12.93 -0.89 -25.19
CA PRO A 34 -12.24 0.39 -25.38
C PRO A 34 -12.98 1.60 -24.77
N LEU A 35 -14.31 1.59 -24.79
CA LEU A 35 -15.09 2.71 -24.25
C LEU A 35 -15.05 2.80 -22.71
N ALA A 36 -14.66 1.73 -22.03
CA ALA A 36 -14.56 1.70 -20.58
C ALA A 36 -13.17 2.10 -20.06
N ALA A 37 -12.21 2.31 -20.94
CA ALA A 37 -10.83 2.61 -20.54
C ALA A 37 -10.69 3.87 -19.66
N PRO A 38 -11.40 5.00 -19.93
CA PRO A 38 -11.31 6.18 -19.05
C PRO A 38 -11.78 5.90 -17.63
N ASP A 39 -12.89 5.19 -17.47
CA ASP A 39 -13.42 4.82 -16.15
C ASP A 39 -12.44 3.92 -15.41
N ARG A 40 -11.82 2.97 -16.11
CA ARG A 40 -10.84 2.08 -15.49
C ARG A 40 -9.60 2.84 -15.05
N ALA A 41 -9.13 3.82 -15.83
CA ALA A 41 -8.02 4.68 -15.43
C ALA A 41 -8.33 5.43 -14.13
N ASP A 42 -9.55 5.94 -13.99
CA ASP A 42 -9.98 6.61 -12.77
C ASP A 42 -10.04 5.65 -11.58
N GLN A 43 -10.50 4.43 -11.78
CA GLN A 43 -10.52 3.40 -10.75
C GLN A 43 -9.11 3.02 -10.30
N LEU A 44 -8.19 2.84 -11.22
CA LEU A 44 -6.78 2.52 -10.91
C LEU A 44 -6.10 3.67 -10.16
N GLU A 45 -6.37 4.92 -10.58
CA GLU A 45 -5.88 6.10 -9.89
C GLU A 45 -6.37 6.12 -8.44
N LEU A 46 -7.67 5.92 -8.23
CA LEU A 46 -8.26 5.90 -6.89
C LEU A 46 -7.65 4.80 -6.03
N MET A 47 -7.53 3.59 -6.55
CA MET A 47 -6.97 2.47 -5.78
C MET A 47 -5.51 2.70 -5.43
N SER A 48 -4.71 3.20 -6.36
CA SER A 48 -3.29 3.50 -6.10
C SER A 48 -3.14 4.62 -5.08
N THR A 49 -3.98 5.64 -5.14
CA THR A 49 -3.99 6.73 -4.17
C THR A 49 -4.35 6.22 -2.77
N LEU A 50 -5.37 5.36 -2.66
CA LEU A 50 -5.76 4.77 -1.38
C LEU A 50 -4.63 3.94 -0.77
N VAL A 51 -3.97 3.11 -1.56
CA VAL A 51 -2.83 2.32 -1.07
C VAL A 51 -1.72 3.24 -0.57
N HIS A 52 -1.39 4.28 -1.34
CA HIS A 52 -0.37 5.25 -0.95
C HIS A 52 -0.74 5.98 0.34
N GLN A 53 -1.99 6.44 0.46
CA GLN A 53 -2.46 7.13 1.66
C GLN A 53 -2.40 6.24 2.89
N ARG A 54 -2.75 4.95 2.75
CA ARG A 54 -2.68 4.00 3.86
C ARG A 54 -1.25 3.73 4.28
N LEU A 55 -0.32 3.61 3.32
CA LEU A 55 1.11 3.39 3.60
C LEU A 55 1.77 4.62 4.22
N THR A 56 1.31 5.82 3.88
CA THR A 56 1.89 7.07 4.40
C THR A 56 1.12 7.65 5.58
N ASP A 57 0.14 6.93 6.09
CA ASP A 57 -0.62 7.35 7.28
C ASP A 57 0.32 7.52 8.48
N PRO A 58 0.34 8.70 9.13
CA PRO A 58 1.21 8.94 10.29
C PRO A 58 0.99 7.94 11.42
N ALA A 59 -0.24 7.44 11.60
CA ALA A 59 -0.53 6.45 12.63
C ALA A 59 0.21 5.13 12.37
N LEU A 60 0.26 4.70 11.11
CA LEU A 60 1.01 3.50 10.73
C LEU A 60 2.50 3.71 10.94
N GLY A 61 3.01 4.87 10.53
CA GLY A 61 4.42 5.22 10.72
C GLY A 61 4.83 5.22 12.18
N ALA A 62 3.98 5.73 13.07
CA ALA A 62 4.24 5.72 14.51
C ALA A 62 4.32 4.31 15.07
N ILE A 63 3.42 3.42 14.65
CA ILE A 63 3.42 2.01 15.07
C ILE A 63 4.72 1.33 14.64
N VAL A 64 5.15 1.51 13.41
CA VAL A 64 6.38 0.91 12.88
C VAL A 64 7.61 1.47 13.60
N ALA A 65 7.65 2.77 13.85
CA ALA A 65 8.76 3.39 14.56
C ALA A 65 8.90 2.83 15.98
N GLU A 66 7.77 2.65 16.68
CA GLU A 66 7.76 2.04 18.01
C GLU A 66 8.29 0.59 17.97
N LEU A 67 7.81 -0.20 17.02
CA LEU A 67 8.18 -1.60 16.91
C LEU A 67 9.65 -1.80 16.52
N ARG A 68 10.23 -0.87 15.76
CA ARG A 68 11.65 -0.94 15.39
C ARG A 68 12.58 -0.80 16.60
N GLU A 69 12.14 -0.12 17.63
CA GLU A 69 12.92 0.08 18.87
C GLU A 69 12.83 -1.13 19.81
N ARG A 70 11.95 -2.08 19.55
CA ARG A 70 11.76 -3.21 20.43
C ARG A 70 12.79 -4.29 20.17
N THR A 71 13.25 -4.92 21.26
CA THR A 71 14.25 -5.99 21.21
C THR A 71 13.65 -7.36 21.52
N ASP A 72 12.36 -7.41 21.84
CA ASP A 72 11.66 -8.62 22.27
C ASP A 72 10.85 -9.28 21.15
N LEU A 73 11.00 -8.82 19.91
CA LEU A 73 10.32 -9.40 18.76
C LEU A 73 10.98 -10.72 18.34
N SER A 74 10.16 -11.66 17.84
CA SER A 74 10.71 -12.85 17.20
C SER A 74 11.53 -12.47 15.96
N PRO A 75 12.47 -13.31 15.50
CA PRO A 75 13.21 -13.00 14.27
C PRO A 75 12.31 -12.74 13.07
N ALA A 76 11.23 -13.50 12.91
CA ALA A 76 10.28 -13.31 11.83
C ALA A 76 9.57 -11.95 11.94
N ASP A 77 9.11 -11.58 13.13
CA ASP A 77 8.45 -10.30 13.36
C ASP A 77 9.41 -9.13 13.14
N ALA A 78 10.66 -9.26 13.58
CA ALA A 78 11.67 -8.22 13.37
C ALA A 78 11.91 -7.97 11.87
N VAL A 79 11.97 -9.03 11.07
CA VAL A 79 12.13 -8.92 9.61
C VAL A 79 10.90 -8.23 9.01
N ASN A 80 9.70 -8.61 9.42
CA ASN A 80 8.46 -8.03 8.90
C ASN A 80 8.36 -6.54 9.23
N VAL A 81 8.74 -6.14 10.43
CA VAL A 81 8.75 -4.73 10.83
C VAL A 81 9.77 -3.94 10.00
N ARG A 82 10.95 -4.49 9.78
CA ARG A 82 11.99 -3.85 8.98
C ARG A 82 11.53 -3.65 7.53
N GLU A 83 10.92 -4.66 6.93
CA GLU A 83 10.42 -4.56 5.56
C GLU A 83 9.25 -3.59 5.45
N ALA A 84 8.37 -3.57 6.44
CA ALA A 84 7.29 -2.59 6.50
C ALA A 84 7.86 -1.16 6.55
N TYR A 85 8.88 -0.94 7.36
CA TYR A 85 9.55 0.36 7.45
C TYR A 85 10.11 0.79 6.10
N ARG A 86 10.79 -0.10 5.40
CA ARG A 86 11.35 0.20 4.08
C ARG A 86 10.28 0.60 3.08
N THR A 87 9.18 -0.13 3.06
CA THR A 87 8.06 0.15 2.16
C THR A 87 7.44 1.51 2.46
N ILE A 88 7.19 1.79 3.73
CA ILE A 88 6.60 3.06 4.16
C ILE A 88 7.53 4.23 3.85
N ASP A 89 8.82 4.09 4.15
CA ASP A 89 9.81 5.14 3.89
C ASP A 89 9.91 5.47 2.41
N ARG A 90 9.89 4.44 1.56
CA ARG A 90 9.90 4.61 0.11
C ARG A 90 8.66 5.37 -0.36
N GLN A 91 7.49 5.01 0.15
CA GLN A 91 6.24 5.66 -0.24
C GLN A 91 6.15 7.11 0.22
N ARG A 92 6.71 7.42 1.40
CA ARG A 92 6.73 8.80 1.90
C ARG A 92 7.49 9.75 1.00
N ARG A 93 8.43 9.25 0.22
CA ARG A 93 9.24 10.05 -0.68
C ARG A 93 8.54 10.35 -2.00
N LEU A 94 7.40 9.70 -2.25
CA LEU A 94 6.62 9.89 -3.47
C LEU A 94 5.45 10.82 -3.20
N PRO A 95 5.28 11.91 -3.98
CA PRO A 95 4.08 12.73 -3.88
C PRO A 95 2.85 11.93 -4.29
N GLU A 96 1.71 12.21 -3.66
CA GLU A 96 0.44 11.55 -3.97
C GLU A 96 0.05 11.76 -5.43
N SER A 97 0.25 12.98 -5.95
CA SER A 97 -0.04 13.31 -7.35
C SER A 97 0.78 12.47 -8.32
N PHE A 98 2.03 12.17 -8.00
CA PHE A 98 2.90 11.31 -8.81
C PHE A 98 2.35 9.88 -8.87
N VAL A 99 1.91 9.34 -7.72
CA VAL A 99 1.36 7.99 -7.63
C VAL A 99 0.08 7.89 -8.47
N ALA A 100 -0.80 8.88 -8.37
CA ALA A 100 -2.04 8.93 -9.13
C ALA A 100 -1.78 8.98 -10.63
N GLU A 101 -0.89 9.86 -11.06
CA GLU A 101 -0.52 10.01 -12.48
C GLU A 101 0.09 8.73 -13.02
N GLN A 102 0.99 8.11 -12.28
CA GLN A 102 1.64 6.87 -12.70
C GLN A 102 0.61 5.74 -12.88
N ALA A 103 -0.40 5.66 -12.03
CA ALA A 103 -1.46 4.68 -12.14
C ALA A 103 -2.31 4.88 -13.40
N ARG A 104 -2.50 6.12 -13.84
CA ARG A 104 -3.30 6.42 -15.03
C ARG A 104 -2.60 6.03 -16.33
N VAL A 105 -1.27 6.07 -16.37
CA VAL A 105 -0.52 5.82 -17.61
C VAL A 105 -0.08 4.36 -17.76
N THR A 106 -0.27 3.54 -16.75
CA THR A 106 -0.03 2.09 -16.85
C THR A 106 -1.31 1.33 -17.28
#